data_f91ea357d5f332cada86365bb597dbf4
#
_entry.id   f91ea357d5f332cada86365bb597dbf4
#
_cell.length_a   1.000
_cell.length_b   1.000
_cell.length_c   1.000
_cell.angle_alpha   90.00
_cell.angle_beta   90.00
_cell.angle_gamma   90.00
#
_symmetry.space_group_name_H-M   'P 1'
#
loop_
_entity.id
_entity.type
_entity.pdbx_description
1 polymer ?
#
loop_
_entity_poly.entity_id
_entity_poly.type
_entity_poly.pdbx_seq_one_letter_code
_entity_poly.pdbx_strand_id
1 'polypeptide(L)'
;MAYDEHWSTSKPGPVASIEWCSRVADYCVKTLPNKKLIMGLPFYGRSWQDTSYSKAWIFKSVNRILGEKNITNVDRDSANGIPHFEFDATVHVTGYFDDTYSLVKRARMYQEKGVTRIGFWRIGQEDPDFWPWLGLN
;
A
#
# COMPACT_ATOMS: atom_id res chain seq x y z
N MET A 1 0.44 5.71 -11.94
CA MET A 1 0.86 4.67 -11.00
C MET A 1 1.52 5.36 -9.82
N ALA A 2 0.75 5.60 -8.74
CA ALA A 2 1.23 6.28 -7.53
C ALA A 2 1.59 5.22 -6.47
N TYR A 3 2.63 4.44 -6.76
CA TYR A 3 3.19 3.40 -5.88
C TYR A 3 4.67 3.18 -6.21
N ASP A 4 5.35 2.31 -5.44
CA ASP A 4 6.80 2.14 -5.40
C ASP A 4 7.54 3.40 -4.89
N GLU A 5 6.95 4.13 -3.93
CA GLU A 5 7.63 5.20 -3.20
C GLU A 5 8.91 4.67 -2.54
N HIS A 6 8.81 3.48 -1.96
CA HIS A 6 9.95 2.72 -1.45
C HIS A 6 10.10 1.42 -2.23
N TRP A 7 11.31 1.15 -2.70
CA TRP A 7 11.64 -0.02 -3.54
C TRP A 7 12.84 -0.80 -2.98
N SER A 8 13.30 -1.79 -3.71
CA SER A 8 14.29 -2.77 -3.23
C SER A 8 15.59 -2.20 -2.67
N THR A 9 16.01 -1.03 -3.10
CA THR A 9 17.26 -0.39 -2.66
C THR A 9 17.04 0.85 -1.80
N SER A 10 15.79 1.20 -1.49
CA SER A 10 15.46 2.29 -0.57
C SER A 10 15.50 1.84 0.88
N LYS A 11 15.43 2.78 1.81
CA LYS A 11 15.08 2.49 3.20
C LYS A 11 13.69 1.85 3.27
N PRO A 12 13.41 1.02 4.30
CA PRO A 12 12.06 0.51 4.56
C PRO A 12 11.03 1.63 4.66
N GLY A 13 9.83 1.39 4.11
CA GLY A 13 8.73 2.34 4.17
C GLY A 13 7.52 1.88 3.35
N PRO A 14 6.40 2.61 3.45
CA PRO A 14 5.19 2.33 2.70
C PRO A 14 5.44 2.29 1.19
N VAL A 15 4.81 1.35 0.49
CA VAL A 15 4.84 1.30 -0.98
C VAL A 15 4.18 2.54 -1.60
N ALA A 16 3.17 3.10 -0.91
CA ALA A 16 2.45 4.30 -1.34
C ALA A 16 1.91 5.04 -0.11
N SER A 17 2.70 5.91 0.51
CA SER A 17 2.24 6.70 1.64
C SER A 17 1.14 7.67 1.24
N ILE A 18 0.22 7.96 2.17
CA ILE A 18 -0.90 8.87 1.89
C ILE A 18 -0.39 10.29 1.56
N GLU A 19 0.64 10.72 2.26
CA GLU A 19 1.23 12.05 2.07
C GLU A 19 1.88 12.18 0.68
N TRP A 20 2.68 11.20 0.28
CA TRP A 20 3.28 11.18 -1.04
C TRP A 20 2.23 11.06 -2.15
N CYS A 21 1.25 10.17 -2.00
CA CYS A 21 0.13 10.04 -2.93
C CYS A 21 -0.68 11.33 -3.03
N SER A 22 -0.88 12.05 -1.91
CA SER A 22 -1.55 13.34 -1.89
C SER A 22 -0.80 14.38 -2.71
N ARG A 23 0.53 14.50 -2.52
CA ARG A 23 1.36 15.43 -3.32
C ARG A 23 1.32 15.10 -4.82
N VAL A 24 1.39 13.80 -5.16
CA VAL A 24 1.26 13.35 -6.56
C VAL A 24 -0.10 13.72 -7.14
N ALA A 25 -1.19 13.49 -6.38
CA ALA A 25 -2.54 13.84 -6.81
C ALA A 25 -2.69 15.36 -7.01
N ASP A 26 -2.19 16.18 -6.09
CA ASP A 26 -2.22 17.64 -6.20
C ASP A 26 -1.52 18.15 -7.46
N TYR A 27 -0.37 17.57 -7.79
CA TYR A 27 0.33 17.86 -9.03
C TYR A 27 -0.50 17.46 -10.26
N CYS A 28 -1.05 16.24 -10.25
CA CYS A 28 -1.82 15.71 -11.37
C CYS A 28 -3.08 16.53 -11.66
N VAL A 29 -3.88 16.84 -10.62
CA VAL A 29 -5.14 17.62 -10.81
C VAL A 29 -4.87 19.07 -11.25
N LYS A 30 -3.70 19.61 -10.90
CA LYS A 30 -3.27 20.94 -11.31
C LYS A 30 -2.81 20.99 -12.79
N THR A 31 -2.24 19.89 -13.29
CA THR A 31 -1.57 19.86 -14.59
C THR A 31 -2.35 19.14 -15.69
N LEU A 32 -3.30 18.28 -15.33
CA LEU A 32 -4.04 17.45 -16.26
C LEU A 32 -5.56 17.55 -16.03
N PRO A 33 -6.36 17.46 -17.09
CA PRO A 33 -7.82 17.36 -16.93
C PRO A 33 -8.22 16.11 -16.14
N ASN A 34 -9.05 16.26 -15.10
CA ASN A 34 -9.47 15.15 -14.22
C ASN A 34 -10.06 13.97 -14.98
N LYS A 35 -10.78 14.23 -16.10
CA LYS A 35 -11.33 13.17 -16.96
C LYS A 35 -10.28 12.26 -17.62
N LYS A 36 -9.01 12.67 -17.62
CA LYS A 36 -7.88 11.87 -18.13
C LYS A 36 -7.09 11.19 -17.03
N LEU A 37 -7.37 11.49 -15.75
CA LEU A 37 -6.64 10.96 -14.63
C LEU A 37 -7.22 9.60 -14.18
N ILE A 38 -6.33 8.64 -14.00
CA ILE A 38 -6.57 7.40 -13.28
C ILE A 38 -5.45 7.29 -12.25
N MET A 39 -5.77 7.32 -10.96
CA MET A 39 -4.79 7.13 -9.90
C MET A 39 -4.67 5.65 -9.54
N GLY A 40 -3.45 5.11 -9.64
CA GLY A 40 -3.17 3.71 -9.33
C GLY A 40 -2.93 3.48 -7.84
N LEU A 41 -3.51 2.41 -7.29
CA LEU A 41 -3.28 1.92 -5.93
C LEU A 41 -2.60 0.54 -5.99
N PRO A 42 -1.64 0.25 -5.09
CA PRO A 42 -1.02 -1.06 -5.02
C PRO A 42 -1.86 -2.04 -4.20
N PHE A 43 -1.92 -3.29 -4.66
CA PHE A 43 -2.47 -4.41 -3.91
C PHE A 43 -1.38 -5.32 -3.34
N TYR A 44 -0.19 -4.78 -3.15
CA TYR A 44 0.97 -5.53 -2.69
C TYR A 44 1.75 -4.76 -1.63
N GLY A 45 2.55 -5.48 -0.90
CA GLY A 45 3.50 -4.95 0.06
C GLY A 45 4.94 -5.28 -0.31
N ARG A 46 5.87 -4.80 0.51
CA ARG A 46 7.30 -5.03 0.34
C ARG A 46 7.97 -5.25 1.69
N SER A 47 8.99 -6.07 1.71
CA SER A 47 9.83 -6.28 2.89
C SER A 47 11.28 -5.97 2.62
N TRP A 48 11.97 -5.52 3.65
CA TRP A 48 13.40 -5.27 3.66
C TRP A 48 14.05 -6.13 4.73
N GLN A 49 15.25 -6.59 4.45
CA GLN A 49 16.11 -7.31 5.38
C GLN A 49 17.39 -6.50 5.57
N ASP A 50 18.04 -6.62 6.70
CA ASP A 50 19.32 -5.94 6.98
C ASP A 50 20.44 -6.35 6.00
N THR A 51 20.23 -7.46 5.30
CA THR A 51 21.04 -7.84 4.14
C THR A 51 20.31 -7.40 2.89
N SER A 52 20.57 -6.24 2.38
CA SER A 52 20.25 -5.61 1.07
C SER A 52 19.11 -6.14 0.17
N TYR A 53 18.19 -6.97 0.65
CA TYR A 53 17.13 -7.56 -0.15
C TYR A 53 15.74 -7.14 0.34
N SER A 54 14.92 -6.65 -0.57
CA SER A 54 13.49 -6.50 -0.35
C SER A 54 12.71 -7.53 -1.17
N LYS A 55 11.53 -7.92 -0.67
CA LYS A 55 10.59 -8.78 -1.40
C LYS A 55 9.24 -8.10 -1.50
N ALA A 56 8.61 -8.18 -2.66
CA ALA A 56 7.21 -7.80 -2.81
C ALA A 56 6.32 -8.94 -2.28
N TRP A 57 5.31 -8.60 -1.48
CA TRP A 57 4.36 -9.56 -0.94
C TRP A 57 2.94 -9.26 -1.41
N ILE A 58 2.23 -10.31 -1.78
CA ILE A 58 0.78 -10.26 -1.96
C ILE A 58 0.11 -10.49 -0.60
N PHE A 59 -1.10 -9.99 -0.41
CA PHE A 59 -1.83 -10.06 0.86
C PHE A 59 -1.92 -11.50 1.42
N LYS A 60 -2.21 -12.48 0.57
CA LYS A 60 -2.23 -13.91 0.97
C LYS A 60 -0.91 -14.39 1.59
N SER A 61 0.23 -13.90 1.08
CA SER A 61 1.54 -14.25 1.63
C SER A 61 1.80 -13.58 2.97
N VAL A 62 1.26 -12.37 3.18
CA VAL A 62 1.35 -11.67 4.47
C VAL A 62 0.69 -12.50 5.57
N ASN A 63 -0.57 -12.92 5.38
CA ASN A 63 -1.31 -13.73 6.35
C ASN A 63 -0.57 -15.03 6.71
N ARG A 64 0.03 -15.70 5.72
CA ARG A 64 0.84 -16.88 5.95
C ARG A 64 2.06 -16.58 6.84
N ILE A 65 2.79 -15.48 6.55
CA ILE A 65 3.99 -15.09 7.32
C ILE A 65 3.63 -14.73 8.75
N LEU A 66 2.56 -13.95 8.96
CA LEU A 66 2.09 -13.62 10.31
C LEU A 66 1.83 -14.88 11.12
N GLY A 67 1.18 -15.88 10.53
CA GLY A 67 0.95 -17.19 11.18
C GLY A 67 2.23 -17.97 11.44
N GLU A 68 3.11 -18.12 10.46
CA GLU A 68 4.38 -18.87 10.58
C GLU A 68 5.35 -18.25 11.61
N LYS A 69 5.29 -16.92 11.79
CA LYS A 69 6.14 -16.17 12.72
C LYS A 69 5.47 -15.86 14.05
N ASN A 70 4.22 -16.32 14.24
CA ASN A 70 3.42 -16.05 15.44
C ASN A 70 3.30 -14.54 15.74
N ILE A 71 3.19 -13.71 14.72
CA ILE A 71 3.03 -12.27 14.87
C ILE A 71 1.55 -11.99 15.16
N THR A 72 1.25 -11.64 16.39
CA THR A 72 -0.11 -11.34 16.87
C THR A 72 -0.42 -9.84 16.87
N ASN A 73 0.60 -8.99 16.79
CA ASN A 73 0.45 -7.55 16.76
C ASN A 73 0.93 -7.00 15.42
N VAL A 74 0.03 -6.34 14.71
CA VAL A 74 0.31 -5.60 13.48
C VAL A 74 -0.02 -4.15 13.75
N ASP A 75 1.01 -3.32 13.85
CA ASP A 75 0.86 -1.90 14.11
C ASP A 75 0.44 -1.16 12.84
N ARG A 76 -0.09 0.05 13.00
CA ARG A 76 -0.38 0.93 11.87
C ARG A 76 0.42 2.22 11.97
N ASP A 77 1.05 2.57 10.87
CA ASP A 77 1.62 3.90 10.70
C ASP A 77 0.53 4.96 10.94
N SER A 78 0.77 5.84 11.90
CA SER A 78 -0.25 6.80 12.35
C SER A 78 -0.63 7.82 11.28
N ALA A 79 0.29 8.17 10.39
CA ALA A 79 0.05 9.15 9.33
C ALA A 79 -0.71 8.55 8.16
N ASN A 80 -0.31 7.34 7.74
CA ASN A 80 -0.77 6.71 6.51
C ASN A 80 -1.87 5.68 6.75
N GLY A 81 -1.97 5.11 7.97
CA GLY A 81 -2.84 3.99 8.30
C GLY A 81 -2.38 2.66 7.69
N ILE A 82 -1.15 2.61 7.17
CA ILE A 82 -0.59 1.42 6.51
C ILE A 82 -0.12 0.44 7.59
N PRO A 83 -0.59 -0.83 7.55
CA PRO A 83 -0.14 -1.83 8.48
C PRO A 83 1.34 -2.16 8.25
N HIS A 84 2.07 -2.34 9.34
CA HIS A 84 3.44 -2.83 9.33
C HIS A 84 3.67 -3.82 10.48
N PHE A 85 4.63 -4.69 10.30
CA PHE A 85 5.08 -5.64 11.32
C PHE A 85 6.57 -5.85 11.18
N GLU A 86 7.16 -6.32 12.26
CA GLU A 86 8.58 -6.65 12.34
C GLU A 86 8.74 -8.02 12.99
N PHE A 87 9.77 -8.75 12.60
CA PHE A 87 10.17 -9.98 13.25
C PHE A 87 11.67 -10.22 13.04
N ASP A 88 12.27 -10.86 14.03
CA ASP A 88 13.63 -11.36 13.92
C ASP A 88 13.64 -12.75 13.30
N ALA A 89 14.51 -12.93 12.34
CA ALA A 89 14.84 -14.22 11.74
C ALA A 89 16.35 -14.46 11.93
N THR A 90 17.03 -15.03 10.97
CA THR A 90 18.50 -14.97 10.92
C THR A 90 18.95 -13.52 10.64
N VAL A 91 18.05 -12.71 10.07
CA VAL A 91 18.16 -11.27 9.82
C VAL A 91 16.89 -10.56 10.25
N HIS A 92 16.99 -9.28 10.65
CA HIS A 92 15.82 -8.45 10.91
C HIS A 92 15.08 -8.16 9.60
N VAL A 93 13.74 -8.29 9.62
CA VAL A 93 12.89 -8.06 8.45
C VAL A 93 11.76 -7.11 8.82
N THR A 94 11.69 -5.99 8.12
CA THR A 94 10.56 -5.04 8.19
C THR A 94 9.70 -5.19 6.94
N GLY A 95 8.38 -5.35 7.12
CA GLY A 95 7.42 -5.46 6.01
C GLY A 95 6.32 -4.40 6.08
N TYR A 96 6.01 -3.81 4.95
CA TYR A 96 4.86 -2.94 4.72
C TYR A 96 3.96 -3.54 3.66
N PHE A 97 2.65 -3.48 3.86
CA PHE A 97 1.68 -3.97 2.89
C PHE A 97 0.40 -3.14 2.94
N ASP A 98 -0.40 -3.24 1.91
CA ASP A 98 -1.70 -2.60 1.85
C ASP A 98 -2.82 -3.56 2.21
N ASP A 99 -3.78 -3.06 2.98
CA ASP A 99 -5.02 -3.72 3.36
C ASP A 99 -6.22 -2.84 2.98
N THR A 100 -7.43 -3.34 3.22
CA THR A 100 -8.68 -2.61 2.96
C THR A 100 -8.68 -1.21 3.57
N TYR A 101 -8.23 -1.06 4.82
CA TYR A 101 -8.24 0.24 5.50
C TYR A 101 -7.35 1.28 4.80
N SER A 102 -6.11 0.92 4.49
CA SER A 102 -5.15 1.82 3.85
C SER A 102 -5.54 2.16 2.41
N LEU A 103 -6.09 1.19 1.67
CA LEU A 103 -6.59 1.38 0.30
C LEU A 103 -7.80 2.33 0.27
N VAL A 104 -8.79 2.11 1.14
CA VAL A 104 -9.99 2.98 1.25
C VAL A 104 -9.60 4.40 1.67
N LYS A 105 -8.67 4.54 2.63
CA LYS A 105 -8.19 5.85 3.06
C LYS A 105 -7.58 6.65 1.91
N ARG A 106 -6.76 6.02 1.06
CA ARG A 106 -6.18 6.69 -0.12
C ARG A 106 -7.20 6.94 -1.22
N ALA A 107 -8.10 5.99 -1.47
CA ALA A 107 -9.17 6.18 -2.45
C ALA A 107 -10.04 7.39 -2.12
N ARG A 108 -10.44 7.56 -0.85
CA ARG A 108 -11.18 8.72 -0.38
C ARG A 108 -10.39 10.02 -0.55
N MET A 109 -9.12 10.04 -0.18
CA MET A 109 -8.24 11.21 -0.39
C MET A 109 -8.18 11.60 -1.87
N TYR A 110 -8.10 10.65 -2.80
CA TYR A 110 -8.14 10.95 -4.23
C TYR A 110 -9.49 11.51 -4.67
N GLN A 111 -10.61 10.96 -4.17
CA GLN A 111 -11.96 11.49 -4.45
C GLN A 111 -12.14 12.92 -3.94
N GLU A 112 -11.66 13.23 -2.74
CA GLU A 112 -11.69 14.59 -2.16
C GLU A 112 -10.90 15.59 -3.01
N LYS A 113 -9.87 15.14 -3.72
CA LYS A 113 -9.09 15.95 -4.69
C LYS A 113 -9.73 15.99 -6.10
N GLY A 114 -10.92 15.42 -6.27
CA GLY A 114 -11.64 15.41 -7.56
C GLY A 114 -11.20 14.33 -8.54
N VAL A 115 -10.38 13.37 -8.12
CA VAL A 115 -10.01 12.20 -8.95
C VAL A 115 -11.02 11.08 -8.70
N THR A 116 -11.84 10.78 -9.70
CA THR A 116 -12.94 9.79 -9.60
C THR A 116 -12.60 8.42 -10.20
N ARG A 117 -11.44 8.30 -10.85
CA ARG A 117 -11.00 7.06 -11.48
C ARG A 117 -9.80 6.50 -10.75
N ILE A 118 -9.94 5.26 -10.28
CA ILE A 118 -8.89 4.53 -9.56
C ILE A 118 -8.60 3.25 -10.30
N GLY A 119 -7.33 2.94 -10.48
CA GLY A 119 -6.84 1.67 -11.00
C GLY A 119 -6.10 0.90 -9.92
N PHE A 120 -5.98 -0.39 -10.07
CA PHE A 120 -5.33 -1.25 -9.08
C PHE A 120 -4.25 -2.13 -9.73
N TRP A 121 -3.14 -2.27 -9.06
CA TRP A 121 -2.09 -3.20 -9.45
C TRP A 121 -1.83 -4.19 -8.32
N ARG A 122 -2.23 -5.43 -8.50
CA ARG A 122 -3.08 -5.99 -9.54
C ARG A 122 -4.12 -6.94 -8.95
N ILE A 123 -5.19 -7.17 -9.67
CA ILE A 123 -6.25 -8.12 -9.32
C ILE A 123 -5.65 -9.49 -8.98
N GLY A 124 -6.14 -10.12 -7.92
CA GLY A 124 -5.67 -11.40 -7.38
C GLY A 124 -4.55 -11.25 -6.32
N GLN A 125 -4.19 -10.02 -5.95
CA GLN A 125 -3.22 -9.73 -4.88
C GLN A 125 -3.82 -8.93 -3.73
N GLU A 126 -5.07 -8.50 -3.88
CA GLU A 126 -5.81 -7.67 -2.93
C GLU A 126 -6.19 -8.41 -1.65
N ASP A 127 -6.46 -7.60 -0.63
CA ASP A 127 -7.26 -8.00 0.51
C ASP A 127 -8.70 -8.28 0.01
N PRO A 128 -9.26 -9.50 0.15
CA PRO A 128 -10.58 -9.84 -0.37
C PRO A 128 -11.71 -8.99 0.21
N ASP A 129 -11.52 -8.42 1.41
CA ASP A 129 -12.50 -7.58 2.07
C ASP A 129 -12.56 -6.14 1.50
N PHE A 130 -11.70 -5.83 0.53
CA PHE A 130 -11.64 -4.51 -0.09
C PHE A 130 -12.84 -4.22 -1.00
N TRP A 131 -13.30 -5.20 -1.78
CA TRP A 131 -14.31 -4.99 -2.83
C TRP A 131 -15.64 -4.43 -2.34
N PRO A 132 -16.20 -4.88 -1.19
CA PRO A 132 -17.45 -4.31 -0.66
C PRO A 132 -17.37 -2.80 -0.38
N TRP A 133 -16.17 -2.26 -0.12
CA TRP A 133 -15.97 -0.84 0.18
C TRP A 133 -15.97 0.06 -1.05
N LEU A 134 -15.86 -0.48 -2.24
CA LEU A 134 -15.93 0.29 -3.49
C LEU A 134 -17.35 0.65 -3.89
N GLY A 135 -18.38 0.12 -3.23
CA GLY A 135 -19.77 0.36 -3.58
C GLY A 135 -20.12 -0.12 -5.01
N LEU A 136 -19.41 -1.12 -5.50
CA LEU A 136 -19.72 -1.79 -6.77
C LEU A 136 -20.89 -2.74 -6.50
N ASN A 137 -22.11 -2.20 -6.50
CA ASN A 137 -23.37 -2.95 -6.50
C ASN A 137 -23.83 -3.18 -7.94
#